data_019607de392decd732b2626ff57a6b2e
#
_entry.id   019607de392decd732b2626ff57a6b2e
#
_cell.length_a   1.000
_cell.length_b   1.000
_cell.length_c   1.000
_cell.angle_alpha   90.00
_cell.angle_beta   90.00
_cell.angle_gamma   90.00
#
_symmetry.space_group_name_H-M   'P 1'
#
loop_
_entity.id
_entity.type
_entity.pdbx_description
1 polymer ?
#
loop_
_entity_poly.entity_id
_entity_poly.type
_entity_poly.pdbx_seq_one_letter_code
_entity_poly.pdbx_strand_id
1 'polypeptide(L)'
;MPAKLLMRWDIRPETESEYFEFLVHEFIPGLNKLGIMDIQVWYTQYGECEQKLASGITPTAEQMRAALNNEEWEGLIGRLQQYVENFQRKVIAATGGFQL
;
A
#
# COMPACT_ATOMS: atom_id res chain seq x y z
N MET A 1 -11.56 -12.56 11.22
CA MET A 1 -11.04 -12.91 9.92
C MET A 1 -10.13 -11.81 9.43
N PRO A 2 -8.93 -12.15 9.02
CA PRO A 2 -7.98 -11.11 8.58
C PRO A 2 -8.46 -10.40 7.32
N ALA A 3 -8.06 -9.16 7.20
CA ALA A 3 -8.35 -8.37 6.03
C ALA A 3 -7.04 -8.03 5.32
N LYS A 4 -7.08 -7.99 4.01
CA LYS A 4 -5.90 -7.70 3.20
C LYS A 4 -6.15 -6.47 2.35
N LEU A 5 -5.22 -5.54 2.47
CA LEU A 5 -5.23 -4.33 1.65
C LEU A 5 -4.35 -4.56 0.44
N LEU A 6 -4.91 -4.32 -0.72
CA LEU A 6 -4.16 -4.40 -1.98
C LEU A 6 -4.10 -3.01 -2.58
N MET A 7 -2.91 -2.62 -3.00
CA MET A 7 -2.69 -1.31 -3.59
C MET A 7 -1.88 -1.45 -4.86
N ARG A 8 -2.09 -0.53 -5.80
CA ARG A 8 -1.24 -0.49 -6.98
C ARG A 8 -1.13 0.95 -7.46
N TRP A 9 -0.02 1.25 -8.08
CA TRP A 9 0.24 2.59 -8.59
C TRP A 9 1.36 2.55 -9.62
N ASP A 10 1.48 3.64 -10.36
CA ASP A 10 2.57 3.84 -11.31
C ASP A 10 3.51 4.90 -10.76
N ILE A 11 4.81 4.65 -10.82
CA ILE A 11 5.78 5.61 -10.33
C ILE A 11 6.03 6.68 -11.39
N ARG A 12 6.03 7.94 -10.95
CA ARG A 12 6.41 9.02 -11.86
C ARG A 12 7.92 8.93 -12.11
N PRO A 13 8.36 8.85 -13.37
CA PRO A 13 9.77 8.57 -13.65
C PRO A 13 10.73 9.56 -13.02
N GLU A 14 10.36 10.82 -12.96
CA GLU A 14 11.26 11.85 -12.45
C GLU A 14 11.38 11.87 -10.93
N THR A 15 10.57 11.06 -10.22
CA THR A 15 10.58 11.06 -8.77
C THR A 15 10.97 9.70 -8.18
N GLU A 16 11.58 8.85 -8.98
CA GLU A 16 11.83 7.46 -8.56
C GLU A 16 12.68 7.39 -7.30
N SER A 17 13.73 8.18 -7.23
CA SER A 17 14.62 8.18 -6.07
C SER A 17 13.87 8.59 -4.81
N GLU A 18 13.15 9.69 -4.89
CA GLU A 18 12.39 10.19 -3.74
C GLU A 18 11.30 9.22 -3.36
N TYR A 19 10.73 8.54 -4.35
CA TYR A 19 9.70 7.54 -4.09
C TYR A 19 10.23 6.43 -3.20
N PHE A 20 11.40 5.89 -3.53
CA PHE A 20 11.96 4.80 -2.74
C PHE A 20 12.32 5.24 -1.33
N GLU A 21 12.85 6.45 -1.19
CA GLU A 21 13.12 6.99 0.14
C GLU A 21 11.85 7.08 0.96
N PHE A 22 10.81 7.65 0.38
CA PHE A 22 9.55 7.79 1.07
C PHE A 22 8.97 6.43 1.44
N LEU A 23 9.00 5.48 0.50
CA LEU A 23 8.43 4.17 0.72
C LEU A 23 9.05 3.49 1.94
N VAL A 24 10.36 3.48 2.01
CA VAL A 24 11.08 2.74 3.04
C VAL A 24 11.05 3.48 4.38
N HIS A 25 11.17 4.79 4.36
CA HIS A 25 11.35 5.53 5.61
C HIS A 25 10.05 6.10 6.17
N GLU A 26 9.01 6.23 5.38
CA GLU A 26 7.77 6.82 5.86
C GLU A 26 6.53 5.97 5.59
N PHE A 27 6.39 5.45 4.38
CA PHE A 27 5.15 4.79 4.01
C PHE A 27 4.96 3.47 4.74
N ILE A 28 5.95 2.58 4.63
CA ILE A 28 5.85 1.28 5.28
C ILE A 28 5.78 1.43 6.79
N PRO A 29 6.66 2.23 7.43
CA PRO A 29 6.52 2.42 8.89
C PRO A 29 5.19 3.06 9.27
N GLY A 30 4.67 3.96 8.45
CA GLY A 30 3.38 4.58 8.73
C GLY A 30 2.24 3.60 8.68
N LEU A 31 2.26 2.68 7.71
CA LEU A 31 1.26 1.64 7.65
C LEU A 31 1.32 0.73 8.87
N ASN A 32 2.54 0.40 9.30
CA ASN A 32 2.70 -0.43 10.50
C ASN A 32 2.14 0.25 11.73
N LYS A 33 2.29 1.54 11.84
CA LYS A 33 1.72 2.29 12.96
C LYS A 33 0.21 2.22 12.97
N LEU A 34 -0.40 2.11 11.81
CA LEU A 34 -1.85 2.00 11.70
C LEU A 34 -2.34 0.58 11.96
N GLY A 35 -1.43 -0.35 12.19
CA GLY A 35 -1.81 -1.73 12.43
C GLY A 35 -1.82 -2.60 11.20
N ILE A 36 -1.39 -2.06 10.07
CA ILE A 36 -1.31 -2.83 8.84
C ILE A 36 0.08 -3.47 8.79
N MET A 37 0.11 -4.79 8.82
CA MET A 37 1.34 -5.55 8.98
C MET A 37 1.61 -6.39 7.73
N ASP A 38 2.74 -7.08 7.75
CA ASP A 38 3.14 -7.96 6.65
C ASP A 38 3.13 -7.23 5.32
N ILE A 39 3.72 -6.04 5.32
CA ILE A 39 3.73 -5.22 4.11
C ILE A 39 4.64 -5.88 3.08
N GLN A 40 4.11 -6.10 1.90
CA GLN A 40 4.87 -6.63 0.77
C GLN A 40 4.71 -5.71 -0.41
N VAL A 41 5.80 -5.50 -1.13
CA VAL A 41 5.79 -4.63 -2.30
C VAL A 41 6.38 -5.39 -3.47
N TRP A 42 5.67 -5.42 -4.58
CA TRP A 42 6.13 -6.07 -5.80
C TRP A 42 6.34 -5.04 -6.88
N TYR A 43 7.24 -5.36 -7.76
CA TYR A 43 7.47 -4.56 -8.95
C TYR A 43 7.06 -5.39 -10.15
N THR A 44 6.20 -4.83 -10.98
CA THR A 44 5.76 -5.51 -12.19
C THR A 44 5.95 -4.58 -13.36
N GLN A 45 6.61 -5.08 -14.38
CA GLN A 45 6.76 -4.31 -15.61
C GLN A 45 5.78 -4.85 -16.63
N TYR A 46 4.95 -3.96 -17.14
CA TYR A 46 3.91 -4.35 -18.04
C TYR A 46 3.99 -3.48 -19.29
N GLY A 47 4.51 -4.05 -20.37
CA GLY A 47 4.77 -3.26 -21.56
C GLY A 47 5.74 -2.15 -21.25
N GLU A 48 5.33 -0.92 -21.45
CA GLU A 48 6.18 0.23 -21.18
C GLU A 48 5.91 0.85 -19.82
N CYS A 49 4.97 0.29 -19.07
CA CYS A 49 4.57 0.86 -17.79
C CYS A 49 5.14 0.05 -16.65
N GLU A 50 5.68 0.75 -15.67
CA GLU A 50 6.14 0.12 -14.44
C GLU A 50 5.03 0.26 -13.41
N GLN A 51 4.58 -0.86 -12.91
CA GLN A 51 3.55 -0.88 -11.89
C GLN A 51 4.10 -1.45 -10.61
N LYS A 52 3.74 -0.80 -9.50
CA LYS A 52 4.04 -1.34 -8.19
C LYS A 52 2.76 -1.87 -7.56
N LEU A 53 2.88 -3.03 -6.97
CA LEU A 53 1.81 -3.65 -6.21
C LEU A 53 2.26 -3.77 -4.77
N ALA A 54 1.37 -3.45 -3.86
CA ALA A 54 1.69 -3.54 -2.45
C ALA A 54 0.52 -4.16 -1.71
N SER A 55 0.83 -4.84 -0.61
CA SER A 55 -0.23 -5.41 0.22
C SER A 55 0.14 -5.30 1.68
N GLY A 56 -0.89 -5.35 2.52
CA GLY A 56 -0.72 -5.38 3.95
C GLY A 56 -1.93 -6.05 4.58
N ILE A 57 -1.78 -6.49 5.83
CA ILE A 57 -2.80 -7.29 6.49
C ILE A 57 -3.11 -6.71 7.86
N THR A 58 -4.39 -6.74 8.23
CA THR A 58 -4.79 -6.53 9.62
C THR A 58 -5.48 -7.78 10.12
N PRO A 59 -5.48 -8.00 11.44
CA PRO A 59 -6.14 -9.20 11.99
C PRO A 59 -7.64 -9.26 11.74
N THR A 60 -8.31 -8.13 11.62
CA THR A 60 -9.74 -8.10 11.41
C THR A 60 -10.11 -7.03 10.40
N ALA A 61 -11.28 -7.19 9.80
CA ALA A 61 -11.80 -6.18 8.87
C ALA A 61 -12.08 -4.86 9.58
N GLU A 62 -12.45 -4.93 10.83
CA GLU A 62 -12.72 -3.71 11.59
C GLU A 62 -11.46 -2.89 11.78
N GLN A 63 -10.35 -3.54 12.07
CA GLN A 63 -9.09 -2.85 12.20
C GLN A 63 -8.65 -2.23 10.88
N MET A 64 -8.88 -2.93 9.77
CA MET A 64 -8.57 -2.37 8.47
C MET A 64 -9.41 -1.13 8.20
N ARG A 65 -10.70 -1.20 8.52
CA ARG A 65 -11.58 -0.05 8.31
C ARG A 65 -11.14 1.13 9.15
N ALA A 66 -10.77 0.87 10.41
CA ALA A 66 -10.30 1.95 11.28
C ALA A 66 -9.01 2.57 10.75
N ALA A 67 -8.10 1.73 10.26
CA ALA A 67 -6.85 2.23 9.71
C ALA A 67 -7.09 3.12 8.49
N LEU A 68 -7.97 2.70 7.61
CA LEU A 68 -8.21 3.44 6.38
C LEU A 68 -9.05 4.71 6.60
N ASN A 69 -9.70 4.82 7.76
CA ASN A 69 -10.43 6.03 8.12
C ASN A 69 -9.61 6.97 8.97
N ASN A 70 -8.36 6.64 9.23
CA ASN A 70 -7.48 7.45 10.06
C ASN A 70 -6.88 8.57 9.23
N GLU A 71 -6.72 9.74 9.85
CA GLU A 71 -6.13 10.89 9.17
C GLU A 71 -4.69 10.60 8.74
N GLU A 72 -3.99 9.78 9.49
CA GLU A 72 -2.61 9.44 9.11
C GLU A 72 -2.56 8.66 7.81
N TRP A 73 -3.55 7.80 7.58
CA TRP A 73 -3.65 7.11 6.31
C TRP A 73 -3.81 8.09 5.16
N GLU A 74 -4.70 9.06 5.34
CA GLU A 74 -4.92 10.04 4.29
C GLU A 74 -3.67 10.88 4.03
N GLY A 75 -2.94 11.22 5.09
CA GLY A 75 -1.69 11.94 4.95
C GLY A 75 -0.64 11.14 4.21
N LEU A 76 -0.54 9.86 4.52
CA LEU A 76 0.41 8.98 3.84
C LEU A 76 0.09 8.88 2.35
N ILE A 77 -1.19 8.68 2.02
CA ILE A 77 -1.57 8.55 0.63
C ILE A 77 -1.36 9.86 -0.11
N GLY A 78 -1.67 10.99 0.53
CA GLY A 78 -1.43 12.29 -0.08
C GLY A 78 0.03 12.50 -0.42
N ARG A 79 0.92 12.09 0.48
CA ARG A 79 2.37 12.21 0.20
C ARG A 79 2.81 11.21 -0.86
N LEU A 80 2.27 9.99 -0.83
CA LEU A 80 2.60 9.01 -1.85
C LEU A 80 2.24 9.52 -3.25
N GLN A 81 1.11 10.21 -3.36
CA GLN A 81 0.63 10.68 -4.65
C GLN A 81 1.49 11.79 -5.23
N GLN A 82 2.44 12.33 -4.47
CA GLN A 82 3.42 13.24 -5.04
C GLN A 82 4.42 12.52 -5.92
N TYR A 83 4.58 11.22 -5.71
CA TYR A 83 5.58 10.44 -6.43
C TYR A 83 4.96 9.44 -7.40
N VAL A 84 3.66 9.17 -7.28
CA VAL A 84 3.01 8.15 -8.10
C VAL A 84 1.72 8.70 -8.68
N GLU A 85 1.19 7.96 -9.66
CA GLU A 85 -0.10 8.29 -10.23
C GLU A 85 -0.91 7.02 -10.41
N ASN A 86 -2.19 7.17 -10.68
CA ASN A 86 -3.09 6.04 -10.88
C ASN A 86 -3.16 5.13 -9.67
N PHE A 87 -3.15 5.72 -8.48
CA PHE A 87 -3.25 4.96 -7.25
C PHE A 87 -4.62 4.30 -7.13
N GLN A 88 -4.63 3.03 -6.82
CA GLN A 88 -5.87 2.28 -6.59
C GLN A 88 -5.68 1.38 -5.37
N ARG A 89 -6.76 1.16 -4.65
CA ARG A 89 -6.72 0.25 -3.51
C ARG A 89 -7.97 -0.60 -3.46
N LYS A 90 -7.84 -1.75 -2.81
CA LYS A 90 -8.93 -2.70 -2.66
C LYS A 90 -8.71 -3.46 -1.37
N VAL A 91 -9.78 -3.74 -0.66
CA VAL A 91 -9.71 -4.53 0.57
C VAL A 91 -10.45 -5.83 0.34
N ILE A 92 -9.80 -6.93 0.67
CA ILE A 92 -10.42 -8.25 0.54
C ILE A 92 -10.24 -9.00 1.84
N ALA A 93 -11.02 -10.05 2.01
CA ALA A 93 -10.83 -10.94 3.15
C ALA A 93 -9.61 -11.81 2.88
N ALA A 94 -8.73 -11.88 3.87
CA ALA A 94 -7.55 -12.72 3.75
C ALA A 94 -7.89 -14.04 4.43
N THR A 95 -8.34 -15.00 3.64
CA THR A 95 -8.67 -16.29 4.19
C THR A 95 -7.44 -17.17 4.08
N GLY A 96 -6.95 -17.50 5.20
CA GLY A 96 -5.94 -18.48 5.36
C GLY A 96 -5.26 -18.98 4.15
N GLY A 97 -4.85 -18.55 3.51
CA GLY A 97 -4.13 -19.03 2.69
C GLY A 97 -4.12 -19.52 1.47
N PHE A 98 -4.48 -19.55 1.10
CA PHE A 98 -4.31 -19.86 0.20
C PHE A 98 -4.89 -19.65 -0.78
N GLN A 99 -5.13 -19.21 -0.98
CA GLN A 99 -5.77 -19.05 -1.89
C GLN A 99 -5.21 -18.77 -3.03
N LEU A 100 -5.01 -19.03 -3.53
CA LEU A 100 -4.33 -18.88 -4.45
C LEU A 100 -4.82 -19.02 -5.38
#